data_9bd04e23fb74f4f238be62dde31a74e1
#
_entry.id   9bd04e23fb74f4f238be62dde31a74e1
#
_cell.length_a   1.000
_cell.length_b   1.000
_cell.length_c   1.000
_cell.angle_alpha   90.00
_cell.angle_beta   90.00
_cell.angle_gamma   90.00
#
_symmetry.space_group_name_H-M   'P 1'
#
loop_
_entity.id
_entity.type
_entity.pdbx_description
1 polymer ?
#
loop_
_entity_poly.entity_id
_entity_poly.type
_entity_poly.pdbx_seq_one_letter_code
_entity_poly.pdbx_strand_id
1 'polypeptide(L)'
;MESKRAPAVRACGLTKRFGRAVALDGLDFSVAAGQVVGLLGRNGAGKSTLLRIVSGQLRQTGGEAELMGAPVGMETLGRLCLIGDTPDFGGLRNAAEFLAVCRCLFPSWQEEQAGRLMTLFGLPLKKPLKGYSRGMQTALLLCAGLASGAELTIFDEPSLGLDAVMRERFYDEVVAAHRREPEHTFLISTHLIDEVARTLDYAVMIDGGRLLAQGSPEEMTRLYLCVSGSAEEVRAATAGLAVLREEEVAGTLVRYTRLNAPEDAERIRACGWVQTAPVSLQRLFVLLTEGKEAERDAG
;
A
#
# COMPACT_ATOMS: atom_id res chain seq x y z
N MET A 1 -15.07 24.90 -7.98
CA MET A 1 -15.63 24.09 -6.87
C MET A 1 -15.35 22.64 -7.20
N GLU A 2 -14.28 22.07 -6.65
CA GLU A 2 -14.08 20.63 -6.71
C GLU A 2 -15.23 19.96 -5.97
N SER A 3 -16.05 19.20 -6.69
CA SER A 3 -17.04 18.31 -6.11
C SER A 3 -16.25 17.34 -5.22
N LYS A 4 -16.36 17.44 -3.91
CA LYS A 4 -15.77 16.48 -2.97
C LYS A 4 -16.44 15.12 -3.24
N ARG A 5 -15.78 14.30 -4.06
CA ARG A 5 -16.21 12.92 -4.27
C ARG A 5 -16.22 12.21 -2.92
N ALA A 6 -17.14 11.26 -2.78
CA ALA A 6 -17.16 10.41 -1.61
C ALA A 6 -15.83 9.62 -1.51
N PRO A 7 -15.30 9.37 -0.30
CA PRO A 7 -14.09 8.59 -0.15
C PRO A 7 -14.30 7.17 -0.66
N ALA A 8 -13.29 6.60 -1.32
CA ALA A 8 -13.32 5.20 -1.74
C ALA A 8 -13.35 4.26 -0.53
N VAL A 9 -12.53 4.56 0.47
CA VAL A 9 -12.50 3.85 1.75
C VAL A 9 -12.39 4.86 2.88
N ARG A 10 -13.21 4.69 3.92
CA ARG A 10 -13.11 5.48 5.16
C ARG A 10 -13.23 4.55 6.36
N ALA A 11 -12.38 4.74 7.35
CA ALA A 11 -12.46 4.12 8.67
C ALA A 11 -12.54 5.20 9.73
N CYS A 12 -13.46 5.05 10.70
CA CYS A 12 -13.66 5.94 11.83
C CYS A 12 -13.62 5.15 13.12
N GLY A 13 -12.58 5.33 13.95
CA GLY A 13 -12.39 4.63 15.20
C GLY A 13 -12.40 3.10 15.05
N LEU A 14 -12.00 2.59 13.87
CA LEU A 14 -12.18 1.19 13.51
C LEU A 14 -11.39 0.28 14.43
N THR A 15 -12.09 -0.60 15.13
CA THR A 15 -11.50 -1.50 16.13
C THR A 15 -11.86 -2.94 15.81
N LYS A 16 -10.87 -3.84 15.93
CA LYS A 16 -11.08 -5.29 15.84
C LYS A 16 -10.30 -6.02 16.93
N ARG A 17 -11.02 -6.79 17.72
CA ARG A 17 -10.47 -7.66 18.74
C ARG A 17 -10.76 -9.12 18.44
N PHE A 18 -9.79 -9.99 18.69
CA PHE A 18 -9.92 -11.44 18.67
C PHE A 18 -9.58 -11.96 20.08
N GLY A 19 -10.60 -12.12 20.92
CA GLY A 19 -10.40 -12.38 22.33
C GLY A 19 -9.60 -11.25 23.00
N ARG A 20 -8.39 -11.56 23.49
CA ARG A 20 -7.49 -10.58 24.12
C ARG A 20 -6.61 -9.83 23.10
N ALA A 21 -6.44 -10.37 21.90
CA ALA A 21 -5.59 -9.75 20.88
C ALA A 21 -6.34 -8.61 20.17
N VAL A 22 -5.69 -7.45 20.04
CA VAL A 22 -6.20 -6.28 19.34
C VAL A 22 -5.51 -6.22 18.00
N ALA A 23 -6.27 -6.43 16.91
CA ALA A 23 -5.76 -6.39 15.55
C ALA A 23 -5.89 -5.00 14.90
N LEU A 24 -6.95 -4.24 15.26
CA LEU A 24 -7.13 -2.83 14.93
C LEU A 24 -7.55 -2.08 16.19
N ASP A 25 -6.96 -0.91 16.42
CA ASP A 25 -7.09 -0.17 17.67
C ASP A 25 -7.40 1.32 17.40
N GLY A 26 -8.68 1.59 17.11
CA GLY A 26 -9.15 2.94 16.85
C GLY A 26 -8.56 3.53 15.58
N LEU A 27 -8.54 2.77 14.48
CA LEU A 27 -7.93 3.21 13.22
C LEU A 27 -8.82 4.24 12.52
N ASP A 28 -8.25 5.42 12.25
CA ASP A 28 -8.89 6.53 11.53
C ASP A 28 -8.11 6.86 10.26
N PHE A 29 -8.73 6.72 9.10
CA PHE A 29 -8.18 7.19 7.82
C PHE A 29 -9.26 7.36 6.76
N SER A 30 -8.92 8.08 5.70
CA SER A 30 -9.80 8.27 4.55
C SER A 30 -8.96 8.30 3.27
N VAL A 31 -9.41 7.55 2.27
CA VAL A 31 -8.81 7.46 0.94
C VAL A 31 -9.77 8.04 -0.08
N ALA A 32 -9.32 8.99 -0.87
CA ALA A 32 -10.14 9.57 -1.94
C ALA A 32 -10.36 8.55 -3.07
N ALA A 33 -11.47 8.70 -3.80
CA ALA A 33 -11.71 7.93 -5.01
C ALA A 33 -10.79 8.40 -6.15
N GLY A 34 -10.44 7.48 -7.07
CA GLY A 34 -9.60 7.78 -8.21
C GLY A 34 -8.13 7.97 -7.85
N GLN A 35 -7.58 7.13 -6.99
CA GLN A 35 -6.17 7.14 -6.59
C GLN A 35 -5.59 5.71 -6.59
N VAL A 36 -4.28 5.62 -6.80
CA VAL A 36 -3.50 4.42 -6.47
C VAL A 36 -2.97 4.58 -5.04
N VAL A 37 -3.47 3.77 -4.12
CA VAL A 37 -3.24 3.88 -2.69
C VAL A 37 -2.44 2.70 -2.16
N GLY A 38 -1.38 2.97 -1.39
CA GLY A 38 -0.65 1.96 -0.64
C GLY A 38 -1.16 1.83 0.80
N LEU A 39 -1.59 0.64 1.18
CA LEU A 39 -1.78 0.27 2.58
C LEU A 39 -0.50 -0.43 3.07
N LEU A 40 0.35 0.33 3.74
CA LEU A 40 1.72 -0.05 4.04
C LEU A 40 1.88 -0.44 5.52
N GLY A 41 2.61 -1.51 5.78
CA GLY A 41 2.86 -1.94 7.15
C GLY A 41 3.54 -3.30 7.25
N ARG A 42 4.12 -3.60 8.40
CA ARG A 42 4.76 -4.89 8.70
C ARG A 42 3.74 -6.04 8.65
N ASN A 43 4.25 -7.28 8.59
CA ASN A 43 3.40 -8.45 8.84
C ASN A 43 2.82 -8.38 10.26
N GLY A 44 1.51 -8.61 10.37
CA GLY A 44 0.80 -8.46 11.65
C GLY A 44 0.37 -7.02 12.00
N ALA A 45 0.63 -6.01 11.16
CA ALA A 45 0.21 -4.63 11.42
C ALA A 45 -1.31 -4.40 11.39
N GLY A 46 -2.11 -5.38 10.94
CA GLY A 46 -3.56 -5.29 10.84
C GLY A 46 -4.10 -5.11 9.41
N LYS A 47 -3.24 -5.05 8.37
CA LYS A 47 -3.62 -4.84 6.97
C LYS A 47 -4.71 -5.79 6.50
N SER A 48 -4.46 -7.10 6.53
CA SER A 48 -5.45 -8.10 6.06
C SER A 48 -6.71 -8.13 6.93
N THR A 49 -6.63 -7.76 8.23
CA THR A 49 -7.81 -7.61 9.08
C THR A 49 -8.66 -6.43 8.59
N LEU A 50 -8.04 -5.30 8.30
CA LEU A 50 -8.72 -4.13 7.72
C LEU A 50 -9.37 -4.50 6.38
N LEU A 51 -8.62 -5.13 5.47
CA LEU A 51 -9.14 -5.52 4.15
C LEU A 51 -10.33 -6.48 4.24
N ARG A 52 -10.30 -7.43 5.17
CA ARG A 52 -11.45 -8.32 5.42
C ARG A 52 -12.67 -7.59 5.98
N ILE A 53 -12.49 -6.52 6.76
CA ILE A 53 -13.61 -5.71 7.24
C ILE A 53 -14.20 -4.89 6.10
N VAL A 54 -13.39 -4.18 5.33
CA VAL A 54 -13.88 -3.36 4.20
C VAL A 54 -14.46 -4.19 3.06
N SER A 55 -14.05 -5.48 2.93
CA SER A 55 -14.66 -6.42 1.99
C SER A 55 -15.86 -7.19 2.56
N GLY A 56 -16.32 -6.85 3.78
CA GLY A 56 -17.49 -7.49 4.39
C GLY A 56 -17.29 -8.93 4.88
N GLN A 57 -16.05 -9.47 4.76
CA GLN A 57 -15.74 -10.83 5.19
C GLN A 57 -15.58 -10.95 6.72
N LEU A 58 -15.36 -9.82 7.40
CA LEU A 58 -15.15 -9.78 8.83
C LEU A 58 -15.88 -8.57 9.43
N ARG A 59 -16.62 -8.79 10.52
CA ARG A 59 -17.27 -7.71 11.24
C ARG A 59 -16.29 -7.06 12.22
N GLN A 60 -16.26 -5.73 12.27
CA GLN A 60 -15.52 -4.96 13.27
C GLN A 60 -16.11 -5.17 14.68
N THR A 61 -15.31 -4.87 15.71
CA THR A 61 -15.75 -4.90 17.12
C THR A 61 -16.25 -3.52 17.57
N GLY A 62 -15.76 -2.44 16.95
CA GLY A 62 -16.14 -1.06 17.21
C GLY A 62 -15.74 -0.16 16.06
N GLY A 63 -16.26 1.06 16.06
CA GLY A 63 -16.06 2.01 14.97
C GLY A 63 -16.84 1.68 13.70
N GLU A 64 -16.56 2.40 12.63
CA GLU A 64 -17.28 2.32 11.37
C GLU A 64 -16.31 2.19 10.19
N ALA A 65 -16.75 1.47 9.14
CA ALA A 65 -16.07 1.38 7.86
C ALA A 65 -17.06 1.70 6.74
N GLU A 66 -16.65 2.55 5.81
CA GLU A 66 -17.41 2.97 4.64
C GLU A 66 -16.64 2.64 3.36
N LEU A 67 -17.39 2.28 2.30
CA LEU A 67 -16.91 2.14 0.93
C LEU A 67 -17.72 3.08 0.04
N MET A 68 -17.04 3.86 -0.82
CA MET A 68 -17.66 4.80 -1.77
C MET A 68 -18.74 5.69 -1.10
N GLY A 69 -18.44 6.12 0.16
CA GLY A 69 -19.31 7.01 0.94
C GLY A 69 -20.53 6.37 1.59
N ALA A 70 -20.63 5.03 1.59
CA ALA A 70 -21.72 4.30 2.24
C ALA A 70 -21.16 3.20 3.15
N PRO A 71 -21.92 2.77 4.18
CA PRO A 71 -21.51 1.65 5.03
C PRO A 71 -21.22 0.38 4.21
N VAL A 72 -20.26 -0.43 4.69
CA VAL A 72 -19.94 -1.72 4.05
C VAL A 72 -21.17 -2.62 4.05
N GLY A 73 -21.66 -3.00 2.88
CA GLY A 73 -22.86 -3.80 2.71
C GLY A 73 -23.05 -4.27 1.26
N MET A 74 -24.16 -4.94 0.97
CA MET A 74 -24.42 -5.56 -0.34
C MET A 74 -24.28 -4.59 -1.52
N GLU A 75 -24.73 -3.36 -1.37
CA GLU A 75 -24.68 -2.34 -2.43
C GLU A 75 -23.22 -1.88 -2.73
N THR A 76 -22.40 -1.74 -1.69
CA THR A 76 -21.00 -1.31 -1.84
C THR A 76 -20.10 -2.46 -2.26
N LEU A 77 -20.37 -3.69 -1.81
CA LEU A 77 -19.57 -4.87 -2.15
C LEU A 77 -19.70 -5.26 -3.62
N GLY A 78 -20.82 -4.98 -4.28
CA GLY A 78 -20.99 -5.18 -5.73
C GLY A 78 -20.08 -4.28 -6.60
N ARG A 79 -19.46 -3.25 -6.01
CA ARG A 79 -18.56 -2.27 -6.66
C ARG A 79 -17.09 -2.52 -6.33
N LEU A 80 -16.79 -3.57 -5.56
CA LEU A 80 -15.47 -3.94 -5.06
C LEU A 80 -14.95 -5.21 -5.71
N CYS A 81 -13.68 -5.21 -6.11
CA CYS A 81 -12.91 -6.41 -6.41
C CYS A 81 -11.79 -6.56 -5.38
N LEU A 82 -11.76 -7.69 -4.67
CA LEU A 82 -10.66 -8.05 -3.76
C LEU A 82 -9.88 -9.23 -4.29
N ILE A 83 -8.59 -9.03 -4.51
CA ILE A 83 -7.62 -10.06 -4.84
C ILE A 83 -6.79 -10.34 -3.59
N GLY A 84 -6.96 -11.53 -3.02
CA GLY A 84 -6.23 -11.97 -1.82
C GLY A 84 -4.82 -12.48 -2.14
N ASP A 85 -4.04 -12.66 -1.08
CA ASP A 85 -2.64 -13.11 -1.12
C ASP A 85 -2.47 -14.60 -1.50
N THR A 86 -3.53 -15.39 -1.32
CA THR A 86 -3.49 -16.84 -1.56
C THR A 86 -4.44 -17.20 -2.72
N PRO A 87 -3.90 -17.73 -3.84
CA PRO A 87 -4.71 -18.16 -4.96
C PRO A 87 -5.65 -19.31 -4.57
N ASP A 88 -6.95 -19.08 -4.70
CA ASP A 88 -7.98 -20.10 -4.62
C ASP A 88 -8.92 -19.99 -5.83
N PHE A 89 -9.01 -21.03 -6.60
CA PHE A 89 -9.82 -21.10 -7.83
C PHE A 89 -11.09 -21.91 -7.66
N GLY A 90 -11.46 -22.31 -6.43
CA GLY A 90 -12.74 -22.99 -6.15
C GLY A 90 -12.98 -24.28 -6.93
N GLY A 91 -11.92 -24.97 -7.33
CA GLY A 91 -12.02 -26.22 -8.12
C GLY A 91 -12.15 -26.03 -9.62
N LEU A 92 -12.05 -24.82 -10.16
CA LEU A 92 -12.00 -24.53 -11.60
C LEU A 92 -10.80 -25.21 -12.26
N ARG A 93 -10.98 -25.70 -13.51
CA ARG A 93 -10.00 -26.56 -14.17
C ARG A 93 -8.87 -25.77 -14.83
N ASN A 94 -9.19 -24.62 -15.44
CA ASN A 94 -8.26 -23.83 -16.24
C ASN A 94 -8.59 -22.34 -16.19
N ALA A 95 -7.70 -21.51 -16.75
CA ALA A 95 -7.86 -20.05 -16.74
C ALA A 95 -9.08 -19.58 -17.55
N ALA A 96 -9.48 -20.30 -18.62
CA ALA A 96 -10.65 -19.93 -19.39
C ALA A 96 -11.96 -20.05 -18.56
N GLU A 97 -12.09 -21.11 -17.75
CA GLU A 97 -13.22 -21.25 -16.83
C GLU A 97 -13.20 -20.16 -15.76
N PHE A 98 -12.02 -19.85 -15.20
CA PHE A 98 -11.87 -18.79 -14.21
C PHE A 98 -12.31 -17.43 -14.77
N LEU A 99 -11.82 -17.04 -15.95
CA LEU A 99 -12.22 -15.78 -16.60
C LEU A 99 -13.71 -15.74 -16.97
N ALA A 100 -14.30 -16.88 -17.33
CA ALA A 100 -15.74 -16.96 -17.56
C ALA A 100 -16.55 -16.70 -16.28
N VAL A 101 -16.08 -17.17 -15.12
CA VAL A 101 -16.68 -16.86 -13.81
C VAL A 101 -16.51 -15.37 -13.48
N CYS A 102 -15.33 -14.80 -13.69
CA CYS A 102 -15.09 -13.36 -13.48
C CYS A 102 -16.05 -12.50 -14.32
N ARG A 103 -16.25 -12.85 -15.60
CA ARG A 103 -17.20 -12.17 -16.48
C ARG A 103 -18.64 -12.20 -15.96
N CYS A 104 -19.04 -13.25 -15.29
CA CYS A 104 -20.37 -13.35 -14.67
C CYS A 104 -20.48 -12.56 -13.36
N LEU A 105 -19.37 -12.43 -12.62
CA LEU A 105 -19.33 -11.75 -11.32
C LEU A 105 -19.21 -10.24 -11.43
N PHE A 106 -18.48 -9.74 -12.43
CA PHE A 106 -18.20 -8.31 -12.60
C PHE A 106 -19.01 -7.74 -13.77
N PRO A 107 -20.03 -6.89 -13.50
CA PRO A 107 -20.87 -6.31 -14.55
C PRO A 107 -20.10 -5.45 -15.56
N SER A 108 -19.00 -4.82 -15.12
CA SER A 108 -18.13 -3.96 -15.93
C SER A 108 -16.88 -4.68 -16.42
N TRP A 109 -16.92 -6.00 -16.52
CA TRP A 109 -15.80 -6.85 -16.95
C TRP A 109 -15.20 -6.41 -18.29
N GLN A 110 -13.87 -6.23 -18.32
CA GLN A 110 -13.11 -5.75 -19.48
C GLN A 110 -12.44 -6.90 -20.23
N GLU A 111 -13.16 -7.51 -21.16
CA GLU A 111 -12.74 -8.74 -21.88
C GLU A 111 -11.43 -8.53 -22.67
N GLU A 112 -11.32 -7.42 -23.37
CA GLU A 112 -10.12 -7.07 -24.16
C GLU A 112 -8.90 -6.90 -23.24
N GLN A 113 -9.07 -6.22 -22.14
CA GLN A 113 -8.02 -6.03 -21.13
C GLN A 113 -7.58 -7.38 -20.53
N ALA A 114 -8.52 -8.25 -20.20
CA ALA A 114 -8.21 -9.59 -19.70
C ALA A 114 -7.38 -10.38 -20.71
N GLY A 115 -7.77 -10.40 -21.98
CA GLY A 115 -7.04 -11.08 -23.06
C GLY A 115 -5.63 -10.53 -23.26
N ARG A 116 -5.47 -9.21 -23.22
CA ARG A 116 -4.17 -8.53 -23.30
C ARG A 116 -3.26 -8.90 -22.13
N LEU A 117 -3.77 -8.87 -20.91
CA LEU A 117 -3.03 -9.22 -19.69
C LEU A 117 -2.62 -10.70 -19.67
N MET A 118 -3.51 -11.61 -20.10
CA MET A 118 -3.18 -13.03 -20.24
C MET A 118 -2.00 -13.25 -21.18
N THR A 119 -1.94 -12.51 -22.28
CA THR A 119 -0.83 -12.55 -23.23
C THR A 119 0.45 -11.96 -22.62
N LEU A 120 0.35 -10.79 -21.97
CA LEU A 120 1.47 -10.09 -21.34
C LEU A 120 2.17 -10.95 -20.28
N PHE A 121 1.39 -11.67 -19.45
CA PHE A 121 1.90 -12.54 -18.41
C PHE A 121 2.17 -13.99 -18.87
N GLY A 122 1.98 -14.27 -20.17
CA GLY A 122 2.26 -15.59 -20.75
C GLY A 122 1.41 -16.72 -20.15
N LEU A 123 0.13 -16.46 -19.85
CA LEU A 123 -0.77 -17.38 -19.17
C LEU A 123 -1.58 -18.23 -20.16
N PRO A 124 -1.36 -19.56 -20.28
CA PRO A 124 -2.04 -20.40 -21.23
C PRO A 124 -3.48 -20.74 -20.78
N LEU A 125 -4.49 -20.29 -21.52
CA LEU A 125 -5.92 -20.41 -21.18
C LEU A 125 -6.40 -21.82 -20.88
N LYS A 126 -5.90 -22.84 -21.61
CA LYS A 126 -6.39 -24.23 -21.55
C LYS A 126 -5.57 -25.13 -20.64
N LYS A 127 -4.40 -24.70 -20.17
CA LYS A 127 -3.57 -25.49 -19.26
C LYS A 127 -4.28 -25.63 -17.91
N PRO A 128 -4.30 -26.83 -17.29
CA PRO A 128 -4.88 -27.02 -15.96
C PRO A 128 -4.24 -26.11 -14.92
N LEU A 129 -5.04 -25.45 -14.06
CA LEU A 129 -4.55 -24.54 -12.99
C LEU A 129 -3.63 -25.25 -12.00
N LYS A 130 -3.82 -26.55 -11.77
CA LYS A 130 -2.89 -27.38 -10.99
C LYS A 130 -1.47 -27.46 -11.56
N GLY A 131 -1.31 -27.19 -12.85
CA GLY A 131 -0.02 -27.13 -13.52
C GLY A 131 0.57 -25.72 -13.63
N TYR A 132 -0.10 -24.70 -13.12
CA TYR A 132 0.43 -23.35 -13.00
C TYR A 132 1.43 -23.28 -11.84
N SER A 133 2.55 -22.56 -12.03
CA SER A 133 3.37 -22.16 -10.92
C SER A 133 2.61 -21.18 -10.00
N ARG A 134 3.09 -21.01 -8.76
CA ARG A 134 2.48 -20.01 -7.84
C ARG A 134 2.45 -18.62 -8.48
N GLY A 135 3.54 -18.19 -9.12
CA GLY A 135 3.60 -16.91 -9.83
C GLY A 135 2.57 -16.80 -10.96
N MET A 136 2.35 -17.88 -11.76
CA MET A 136 1.30 -17.89 -12.78
C MET A 136 -0.10 -17.80 -12.17
N GLN A 137 -0.34 -18.45 -11.03
CA GLN A 137 -1.62 -18.39 -10.32
C GLN A 137 -1.87 -16.96 -9.79
N THR A 138 -0.88 -16.37 -9.14
CA THR A 138 -0.94 -14.97 -8.69
C THR A 138 -1.20 -14.04 -9.88
N ALA A 139 -0.43 -14.17 -10.97
CA ALA A 139 -0.62 -13.33 -12.16
C ALA A 139 -2.02 -13.46 -12.77
N LEU A 140 -2.63 -14.65 -12.75
CA LEU A 140 -4.01 -14.85 -13.21
C LEU A 140 -5.02 -14.07 -12.34
N LEU A 141 -4.85 -14.08 -11.02
CA LEU A 141 -5.69 -13.27 -10.12
C LEU A 141 -5.50 -11.77 -10.36
N LEU A 142 -4.24 -11.32 -10.58
CA LEU A 142 -3.96 -9.91 -10.90
C LEU A 142 -4.60 -9.49 -12.22
N CYS A 143 -4.58 -10.36 -13.24
CA CYS A 143 -5.32 -10.12 -14.49
C CYS A 143 -6.81 -9.91 -14.23
N ALA A 144 -7.41 -10.74 -13.37
CA ALA A 144 -8.83 -10.61 -13.04
C ALA A 144 -9.13 -9.29 -12.30
N GLY A 145 -8.29 -8.90 -11.33
CA GLY A 145 -8.43 -7.63 -10.62
C GLY A 145 -8.34 -6.43 -11.56
N LEU A 146 -7.31 -6.39 -12.44
CA LEU A 146 -7.11 -5.31 -13.40
C LEU A 146 -8.18 -5.25 -14.51
N ALA A 147 -8.87 -6.36 -14.78
CA ALA A 147 -9.92 -6.42 -15.78
C ALA A 147 -11.35 -6.42 -15.19
N SER A 148 -11.49 -6.31 -13.87
CA SER A 148 -12.78 -6.38 -13.16
C SER A 148 -13.73 -5.24 -13.54
N GLY A 149 -13.20 -4.05 -13.85
CA GLY A 149 -13.99 -2.82 -14.04
C GLY A 149 -14.71 -2.37 -12.77
N ALA A 150 -14.29 -2.85 -11.58
CA ALA A 150 -14.81 -2.42 -10.30
C ALA A 150 -14.42 -0.97 -10.02
N GLU A 151 -15.17 -0.24 -9.19
CA GLU A 151 -14.81 1.11 -8.80
C GLU A 151 -13.64 1.15 -7.81
N LEU A 152 -13.51 0.10 -7.01
CA LEU A 152 -12.38 -0.13 -6.11
C LEU A 152 -11.82 -1.53 -6.32
N THR A 153 -10.56 -1.64 -6.68
CA THR A 153 -9.84 -2.92 -6.71
C THR A 153 -8.80 -2.94 -5.59
N ILE A 154 -8.88 -3.93 -4.73
CA ILE A 154 -7.95 -4.18 -3.63
C ILE A 154 -7.05 -5.35 -3.99
N PHE A 155 -5.74 -5.15 -3.90
CA PHE A 155 -4.73 -6.19 -4.00
C PHE A 155 -4.06 -6.39 -2.65
N ASP A 156 -4.22 -7.56 -2.03
CA ASP A 156 -3.54 -7.92 -0.78
C ASP A 156 -2.26 -8.69 -1.10
N GLU A 157 -1.10 -8.08 -0.80
CA GLU A 157 0.25 -8.62 -1.06
C GLU A 157 0.47 -9.15 -2.50
N PRO A 158 0.16 -8.37 -3.56
CA PRO A 158 0.10 -8.85 -4.95
C PRO A 158 1.45 -9.32 -5.52
N SER A 159 2.56 -8.91 -4.92
CA SER A 159 3.91 -9.30 -5.37
C SER A 159 4.36 -10.67 -4.86
N LEU A 160 3.61 -11.29 -3.93
CA LEU A 160 3.98 -12.59 -3.38
C LEU A 160 3.92 -13.70 -4.45
N GLY A 161 5.08 -14.35 -4.65
CA GLY A 161 5.24 -15.44 -5.59
C GLY A 161 5.53 -15.01 -7.03
N LEU A 162 5.57 -13.72 -7.32
CA LEU A 162 6.04 -13.17 -8.60
C LEU A 162 7.56 -13.01 -8.60
N ASP A 163 8.19 -13.26 -9.74
CA ASP A 163 9.56 -12.82 -9.99
C ASP A 163 9.64 -11.30 -10.21
N ALA A 164 10.86 -10.75 -10.23
CA ALA A 164 11.06 -9.31 -10.33
C ALA A 164 10.46 -8.71 -11.61
N VAL A 165 10.54 -9.42 -12.74
CA VAL A 165 10.02 -8.93 -14.03
C VAL A 165 8.50 -8.89 -14.05
N MET A 166 7.86 -9.96 -13.55
CA MET A 166 6.39 -10.01 -13.46
C MET A 166 5.84 -8.97 -12.49
N ARG A 167 6.58 -8.70 -11.42
CA ARG A 167 6.23 -7.70 -10.39
C ARG A 167 6.26 -6.29 -10.95
N GLU A 168 7.33 -5.93 -11.65
CA GLU A 168 7.46 -4.63 -12.33
C GLU A 168 6.34 -4.45 -13.36
N ARG A 169 6.09 -5.46 -14.20
CA ARG A 169 4.96 -5.43 -15.16
C ARG A 169 3.61 -5.22 -14.49
N PHE A 170 3.38 -5.85 -13.35
CA PHE A 170 2.12 -5.65 -12.61
C PHE A 170 1.95 -4.20 -12.17
N TYR A 171 2.96 -3.58 -11.58
CA TYR A 171 2.88 -2.18 -11.16
C TYR A 171 2.74 -1.22 -12.35
N ASP A 172 3.42 -1.48 -13.45
CA ASP A 172 3.25 -0.73 -14.70
C ASP A 172 1.80 -0.82 -15.22
N GLU A 173 1.19 -2.01 -15.13
CA GLU A 173 -0.19 -2.21 -15.53
C GLU A 173 -1.20 -1.52 -14.61
N VAL A 174 -0.94 -1.43 -13.31
CA VAL A 174 -1.75 -0.63 -12.37
C VAL A 174 -1.71 0.84 -12.78
N VAL A 175 -0.53 1.40 -13.03
CA VAL A 175 -0.37 2.80 -13.49
C VAL A 175 -1.07 3.02 -14.83
N ALA A 176 -0.91 2.09 -15.79
CA ALA A 176 -1.55 2.17 -17.10
C ALA A 176 -3.08 2.08 -17.01
N ALA A 177 -3.61 1.21 -16.14
CA ALA A 177 -5.04 1.10 -15.88
C ALA A 177 -5.61 2.37 -15.24
N HIS A 178 -4.93 2.90 -14.21
CA HIS A 178 -5.32 4.15 -13.57
C HIS A 178 -5.33 5.34 -14.53
N ARG A 179 -4.34 5.45 -15.43
CA ARG A 179 -4.32 6.50 -16.46
C ARG A 179 -5.46 6.40 -17.46
N ARG A 180 -5.91 5.17 -17.81
CA ARG A 180 -7.06 4.96 -18.71
C ARG A 180 -8.38 5.27 -18.03
N GLU A 181 -8.49 4.94 -16.76
CA GLU A 181 -9.70 5.09 -15.93
C GLU A 181 -9.37 5.83 -14.63
N PRO A 182 -9.23 7.17 -14.67
CA PRO A 182 -8.84 7.96 -13.49
C PRO A 182 -9.87 7.93 -12.34
N GLU A 183 -11.07 7.42 -12.59
CA GLU A 183 -12.12 7.23 -11.58
C GLU A 183 -11.90 5.94 -10.76
N HIS A 184 -11.19 4.96 -11.33
CA HIS A 184 -10.91 3.68 -10.71
C HIS A 184 -9.90 3.86 -9.56
N THR A 185 -10.23 3.32 -8.40
CA THR A 185 -9.35 3.34 -7.23
C THR A 185 -8.65 1.99 -7.09
N PHE A 186 -7.33 2.02 -6.96
CA PHE A 186 -6.54 0.83 -6.61
C PHE A 186 -6.02 0.97 -5.19
N LEU A 187 -6.24 -0.04 -4.34
CA LEU A 187 -5.65 -0.14 -3.02
C LEU A 187 -4.72 -1.34 -2.98
N ILE A 188 -3.43 -1.11 -2.76
CA ILE A 188 -2.39 -2.13 -2.73
C ILE A 188 -1.88 -2.27 -1.29
N SER A 189 -2.15 -3.42 -0.67
CA SER A 189 -1.63 -3.77 0.64
C SER A 189 -0.29 -4.48 0.48
N THR A 190 0.77 -3.96 1.10
CA THR A 190 2.08 -4.59 1.04
C THR A 190 2.99 -4.21 2.20
N HIS A 191 3.97 -5.06 2.49
CA HIS A 191 5.11 -4.75 3.37
C HIS A 191 6.38 -4.38 2.57
N LEU A 192 6.37 -4.53 1.23
CA LEU A 192 7.48 -4.20 0.32
C LEU A 192 7.32 -2.77 -0.22
N ILE A 193 7.55 -1.78 0.67
CA ILE A 193 7.21 -0.37 0.44
C ILE A 193 7.96 0.23 -0.76
N ASP A 194 9.28 -0.03 -0.88
CA ASP A 194 10.09 0.56 -1.95
C ASP A 194 9.66 0.10 -3.35
N GLU A 195 9.08 -1.10 -3.47
CA GLU A 195 8.62 -1.63 -4.74
C GLU A 195 7.39 -0.88 -5.28
N VAL A 196 6.47 -0.51 -4.38
CA VAL A 196 5.20 0.12 -4.75
C VAL A 196 5.26 1.64 -4.71
N ALA A 197 6.24 2.23 -4.00
CA ALA A 197 6.29 3.66 -3.69
C ALA A 197 6.14 4.59 -4.91
N ARG A 198 6.74 4.20 -6.06
CA ARG A 198 6.68 4.99 -7.30
C ARG A 198 5.32 4.95 -8.01
N THR A 199 4.46 4.02 -7.63
CA THR A 199 3.14 3.80 -8.23
C THR A 199 2.05 4.55 -7.48
N LEU A 200 2.34 4.97 -6.23
CA LEU A 200 1.33 5.49 -5.31
C LEU A 200 1.07 6.98 -5.49
N ASP A 201 -0.19 7.37 -5.54
CA ASP A 201 -0.66 8.74 -5.33
C ASP A 201 -0.77 9.06 -3.83
N TYR A 202 -1.13 8.06 -3.03
CA TYR A 202 -1.37 8.20 -1.60
C TYR A 202 -0.91 6.96 -0.83
N ALA A 203 -0.44 7.15 0.39
CA ALA A 203 -0.03 6.07 1.28
C ALA A 203 -0.70 6.18 2.65
N VAL A 204 -1.12 5.04 3.18
CA VAL A 204 -1.60 4.86 4.55
C VAL A 204 -0.66 3.87 5.22
N MET A 205 0.12 4.33 6.18
CA MET A 205 1.04 3.50 6.97
C MET A 205 0.39 3.08 8.28
N ILE A 206 0.37 1.79 8.54
CA ILE A 206 -0.17 1.24 9.78
C ILE A 206 0.85 0.34 10.50
N ASP A 207 0.83 0.37 11.81
CA ASP A 207 1.57 -0.56 12.66
C ASP A 207 0.82 -0.83 13.96
N GLY A 208 0.79 -2.11 14.42
CA GLY A 208 0.09 -2.53 15.63
C GLY A 208 -1.39 -2.15 15.65
N GLY A 209 -2.06 -2.16 14.49
CA GLY A 209 -3.48 -1.81 14.34
C GLY A 209 -3.79 -0.32 14.40
N ARG A 210 -2.79 0.57 14.43
CA ARG A 210 -2.94 2.02 14.50
C ARG A 210 -2.34 2.72 13.28
N LEU A 211 -2.87 3.89 12.96
CA LEU A 211 -2.29 4.76 11.95
C LEU A 211 -0.93 5.29 12.43
N LEU A 212 0.10 5.15 11.58
CA LEU A 212 1.40 5.80 11.76
C LEU A 212 1.45 7.16 11.06
N ALA A 213 1.14 7.16 9.78
CA ALA A 213 1.15 8.33 8.91
C ALA A 213 0.27 8.08 7.68
N GLN A 214 -0.18 9.16 7.04
CA GLN A 214 -0.86 9.10 5.75
C GLN A 214 -0.61 10.39 4.95
N GLY A 215 -0.59 10.29 3.62
CA GLY A 215 -0.35 11.41 2.71
C GLY A 215 0.17 10.94 1.37
N SER A 216 0.48 11.87 0.45
CA SER A 216 1.25 11.50 -0.72
C SER A 216 2.68 11.10 -0.31
N PRO A 217 3.34 10.16 -1.02
CA PRO A 217 4.71 9.77 -0.71
C PRO A 217 5.68 10.96 -0.64
N GLU A 218 5.50 11.95 -1.52
CA GLU A 218 6.29 13.17 -1.56
C GLU A 218 6.08 14.05 -0.31
N GLU A 219 4.82 14.31 0.07
CA GLU A 219 4.49 15.08 1.27
C GLU A 219 5.00 14.42 2.54
N MET A 220 4.86 13.08 2.61
CA MET A 220 5.31 12.31 3.78
C MET A 220 6.81 12.35 3.97
N THR A 221 7.60 12.34 2.88
CA THR A 221 9.08 12.28 2.95
C THR A 221 9.75 13.65 2.91
N ARG A 222 9.07 14.70 2.44
CA ARG A 222 9.61 16.05 2.21
C ARG A 222 10.30 16.66 3.43
N LEU A 223 9.79 16.39 4.63
CA LEU A 223 10.32 16.92 5.89
C LEU A 223 11.32 15.99 6.57
N TYR A 224 11.91 15.04 5.83
CA TYR A 224 12.90 14.13 6.38
C TYR A 224 14.16 14.11 5.53
N LEU A 225 15.31 14.15 6.20
CA LEU A 225 16.61 14.21 5.54
C LEU A 225 17.58 13.25 6.22
N CYS A 226 18.35 12.53 5.39
CA CYS A 226 19.52 11.80 5.82
C CYS A 226 20.74 12.71 5.63
N VAL A 227 21.53 12.91 6.68
CA VAL A 227 22.74 13.72 6.68
C VAL A 227 23.91 12.86 7.14
N SER A 228 25.01 12.86 6.38
CA SER A 228 26.19 12.06 6.68
C SER A 228 27.49 12.84 6.52
N GLY A 229 28.50 12.49 7.33
CA GLY A 229 29.81 13.16 7.35
C GLY A 229 30.57 12.88 8.63
N SER A 230 31.51 13.74 9.00
CA SER A 230 32.15 13.65 10.32
C SER A 230 31.14 13.93 11.44
N ALA A 231 31.35 13.36 12.62
CA ALA A 231 30.42 13.51 13.73
C ALA A 231 30.21 14.99 14.15
N GLU A 232 31.26 15.79 14.12
CA GLU A 232 31.21 17.22 14.45
C GLU A 232 30.36 17.97 13.42
N GLU A 233 30.62 17.77 12.15
CA GLU A 233 29.93 18.42 11.03
C GLU A 233 28.46 18.09 11.00
N VAL A 234 28.10 16.78 11.06
CA VAL A 234 26.72 16.36 11.03
C VAL A 234 25.92 16.91 12.21
N ARG A 235 26.52 16.93 13.42
CA ARG A 235 25.87 17.50 14.59
C ARG A 235 25.68 19.02 14.48
N ALA A 236 26.64 19.72 13.91
CA ALA A 236 26.55 21.15 13.66
C ALA A 236 25.48 21.47 12.60
N ALA A 237 25.49 20.77 11.48
CA ALA A 237 24.52 20.97 10.38
C ALA A 237 23.05 20.68 10.79
N THR A 238 22.86 19.74 11.71
CA THR A 238 21.53 19.30 12.17
C THR A 238 21.14 19.86 13.53
N ALA A 239 21.86 20.86 14.04
CA ALA A 239 21.56 21.49 15.32
C ALA A 239 20.16 22.10 15.32
N GLY A 240 19.38 21.84 16.39
CA GLY A 240 18.00 22.31 16.53
C GLY A 240 16.94 21.52 15.73
N LEU A 241 17.33 20.45 15.04
CA LEU A 241 16.40 19.55 14.38
C LEU A 241 16.11 18.31 15.25
N ALA A 242 14.92 17.74 15.08
CA ALA A 242 14.58 16.48 15.74
C ALA A 242 15.35 15.32 15.08
N VAL A 243 16.16 14.62 15.87
CA VAL A 243 16.92 13.44 15.44
C VAL A 243 16.07 12.22 15.67
N LEU A 244 15.76 11.50 14.58
CA LEU A 244 14.97 10.27 14.63
C LEU A 244 15.87 9.06 14.88
N ARG A 245 17.04 9.05 14.26
CA ARG A 245 18.04 7.99 14.38
C ARG A 245 19.44 8.52 14.09
N GLU A 246 20.40 8.02 14.83
CA GLU A 246 21.83 8.30 14.64
C GLU A 246 22.58 6.96 14.58
N GLU A 247 23.41 6.78 13.56
CA GLU A 247 24.20 5.56 13.35
C GLU A 247 25.64 5.97 12.99
N GLU A 248 26.63 5.22 13.44
CA GLU A 248 27.99 5.37 13.00
C GLU A 248 28.40 4.18 12.13
N VAL A 249 28.77 4.44 10.88
CA VAL A 249 29.14 3.43 9.90
C VAL A 249 30.53 3.76 9.35
N ALA A 250 31.49 2.90 9.63
CA ALA A 250 32.88 3.05 9.16
C ALA A 250 33.50 4.43 9.44
N GLY A 251 33.23 4.99 10.63
CA GLY A 251 33.75 6.32 11.05
C GLY A 251 33.00 7.52 10.46
N THR A 252 31.90 7.26 9.74
CA THR A 252 31.01 8.30 9.23
C THR A 252 29.72 8.30 10.09
N LEU A 253 29.36 9.47 10.62
CA LEU A 253 28.09 9.64 11.29
C LEU A 253 26.98 9.80 10.25
N VAL A 254 25.92 9.02 10.39
CA VAL A 254 24.69 9.11 9.60
C VAL A 254 23.55 9.47 10.53
N ARG A 255 22.86 10.56 10.25
CA ARG A 255 21.76 11.06 11.07
C ARG A 255 20.51 11.24 10.21
N TYR A 256 19.41 10.64 10.66
CA TYR A 256 18.08 10.86 10.10
C TYR A 256 17.36 11.90 10.92
N THR A 257 17.00 13.01 10.29
CA THR A 257 16.41 14.16 10.97
C THR A 257 15.04 14.49 10.37
N ARG A 258 14.15 15.00 11.24
CA ARG A 258 12.97 15.70 10.81
C ARG A 258 13.27 17.18 10.74
N LEU A 259 13.01 17.77 9.58
CA LEU A 259 13.16 19.20 9.33
C LEU A 259 11.99 19.96 9.97
N ASN A 260 12.24 21.18 10.43
CA ASN A 260 11.19 22.07 10.92
C ASN A 260 10.43 22.72 9.74
N ALA A 261 11.15 22.98 8.63
CA ALA A 261 10.63 23.52 7.39
C ALA A 261 11.43 22.98 6.19
N PRO A 262 10.88 22.99 4.96
CA PRO A 262 11.59 22.54 3.75
C PRO A 262 12.91 23.30 3.51
N GLU A 263 12.99 24.56 3.91
CA GLU A 263 14.17 25.45 3.77
C GLU A 263 15.37 24.94 4.58
N ASP A 264 15.14 24.17 5.64
CA ASP A 264 16.22 23.53 6.41
C ASP A 264 17.06 22.60 5.53
N ALA A 265 16.44 21.90 4.57
CA ALA A 265 17.16 21.04 3.64
C ALA A 265 18.12 21.83 2.75
N GLU A 266 17.71 23.00 2.28
CA GLU A 266 18.57 23.89 1.48
C GLU A 266 19.71 24.45 2.31
N ARG A 267 19.45 24.88 3.54
CA ARG A 267 20.45 25.34 4.49
C ARG A 267 21.52 24.27 4.75
N ILE A 268 21.12 23.03 4.98
CA ILE A 268 22.05 21.92 5.25
C ILE A 268 22.88 21.60 4.00
N ARG A 269 22.26 21.55 2.80
CA ARG A 269 22.96 21.31 1.54
C ARG A 269 23.98 22.42 1.22
N ALA A 270 23.67 23.66 1.55
CA ALA A 270 24.54 24.80 1.34
C ALA A 270 25.80 24.78 2.22
N CYS A 271 25.83 24.01 3.30
CA CYS A 271 27.03 23.85 4.13
C CYS A 271 28.22 23.27 3.35
N GLY A 272 27.96 22.37 2.37
CA GLY A 272 28.97 21.81 1.47
C GLY A 272 29.96 20.81 2.09
N TRP A 273 29.94 20.63 3.40
CA TRP A 273 30.84 19.74 4.15
C TRP A 273 30.11 18.49 4.71
N VAL A 274 28.81 18.38 4.55
CA VAL A 274 28.02 17.17 4.80
C VAL A 274 27.41 16.66 3.52
N GLN A 275 27.19 15.34 3.44
CA GLN A 275 26.41 14.73 2.38
C GLN A 275 24.94 14.62 2.82
N THR A 276 24.03 14.83 1.89
CA THR A 276 22.59 14.72 2.15
C THR A 276 21.93 13.79 1.16
N ALA A 277 20.97 13.01 1.64
CA ALA A 277 20.12 12.16 0.81
C ALA A 277 18.66 12.28 1.24
N PRO A 278 17.71 12.17 0.31
CA PRO A 278 16.30 12.08 0.66
C PRO A 278 16.04 10.78 1.44
N VAL A 279 15.06 10.81 2.33
CA VAL A 279 14.60 9.62 3.05
C VAL A 279 13.55 8.92 2.18
N SER A 280 13.75 7.62 1.87
CA SER A 280 12.75 6.85 1.14
C SER A 280 11.50 6.59 2.00
N LEU A 281 10.38 6.27 1.35
CA LEU A 281 9.13 5.96 2.05
C LEU A 281 9.29 4.74 2.99
N GLN A 282 10.05 3.73 2.57
CA GLN A 282 10.37 2.56 3.41
C GLN A 282 11.23 2.95 4.62
N ARG A 283 12.25 3.79 4.41
CA ARG A 283 13.10 4.24 5.52
C ARG A 283 12.31 5.09 6.51
N LEU A 284 11.42 5.97 6.02
CA LEU A 284 10.51 6.73 6.86
C LEU A 284 9.63 5.81 7.72
N PHE A 285 9.05 4.77 7.11
CA PHE A 285 8.24 3.79 7.83
C PHE A 285 9.03 3.14 8.99
N VAL A 286 10.28 2.72 8.74
CA VAL A 286 11.15 2.13 9.77
C VAL A 286 11.39 3.13 10.91
N LEU A 287 11.75 4.38 10.59
CA LEU A 287 12.03 5.42 11.58
C LEU A 287 10.80 5.72 12.46
N LEU A 288 9.61 5.80 11.86
CA LEU A 288 8.37 6.06 12.60
C LEU A 288 7.97 4.87 13.49
N THR A 289 8.23 3.64 13.05
CA THR A 289 7.93 2.44 13.84
C THR A 289 8.85 2.33 15.05
N GLU A 290 10.16 2.50 14.87
CA GLU A 290 11.16 2.44 15.95
C GLU A 290 10.94 3.56 16.98
N GLY A 291 10.60 4.78 16.54
CA GLY A 291 10.29 5.88 17.45
C GLY A 291 9.11 5.57 18.39
N LYS A 292 8.06 4.94 17.87
CA LYS A 292 6.90 4.52 18.69
C LYS A 292 7.20 3.35 19.63
N GLU A 293 8.08 2.42 19.22
CA GLU A 293 8.53 1.34 20.11
C GLU A 293 9.31 1.92 21.29
N ALA A 294 10.21 2.87 21.05
CA ALA A 294 10.97 3.54 22.11
C ALA A 294 10.07 4.34 23.10
N GLU A 295 9.01 4.98 22.61
CA GLU A 295 8.04 5.67 23.47
C GLU A 295 7.21 4.70 24.33
N ARG A 296 6.89 3.51 23.82
CA ARG A 296 6.15 2.48 24.58
C ARG A 296 6.98 1.83 25.69
N ASP A 297 8.29 1.65 25.45
CA ASP A 297 9.21 1.05 26.42
C ASP A 297 9.62 2.04 27.53
N ALA A 298 9.44 3.35 27.29
CA ALA A 298 9.76 4.42 28.24
C ALA A 298 8.57 4.82 29.17
N GLY A 299 7.35 4.36 28.92
CA GLY A 299 6.13 4.68 29.66
C GLY A 299 5.52 3.49 30.36
#